data_3014866a2ebdebac88fcde137e6aa28c
#
_entry.id   3014866a2ebdebac88fcde137e6aa28c
#
_cell.length_a   1.000
_cell.length_b   1.000
_cell.length_c   1.000
_cell.angle_alpha   90.00
_cell.angle_beta   90.00
_cell.angle_gamma   90.00
#
_symmetry.space_group_name_H-M   'P 1'
#
loop_
_entity.id
_entity.type
_entity.pdbx_description
1 polymer ?
#
loop_
_entity_poly.entity_id
_entity_poly.type
_entity_poly.pdbx_seq_one_letter_code
_entity_poly.pdbx_strand_id
1 'polypeptide(L)'
;MKLDKFYINGEWVSPVKDEKIDVINPSDESVIGTLNVGSQQDIDNAVEAAKTAFSTYARTSVDQRLDLLKEIRNQFKNRFEDFVEAITKEMGSPVKLSRGAQAAVGLGHLKTAIRVLEEHKFEYPFNGYT
;
A
#
# COMPACT_ATOMS: atom_id res chain seq x y z
N MET A 1 -5.21 -1.66 18.33
CA MET A 1 -4.59 -2.28 17.13
C MET A 1 -3.18 -2.72 17.48
N LYS A 2 -2.71 -3.87 17.00
CA LYS A 2 -1.34 -4.36 17.29
C LYS A 2 -0.66 -4.65 15.95
N LEU A 3 0.39 -3.90 15.64
CA LEU A 3 1.18 -3.99 14.41
C LEU A 3 2.63 -4.35 14.80
N ASP A 4 2.83 -5.61 15.15
CA ASP A 4 4.07 -6.13 15.73
C ASP A 4 4.93 -6.94 14.74
N LYS A 5 4.53 -6.97 13.46
CA LYS A 5 5.24 -7.68 12.40
C LYS A 5 5.32 -6.87 11.12
N PHE A 6 6.34 -7.15 10.31
CA PHE A 6 6.49 -6.63 8.97
C PHE A 6 6.10 -7.68 7.94
N TYR A 7 5.51 -7.26 6.82
CA TYR A 7 5.25 -8.15 5.70
C TYR A 7 6.39 -8.03 4.69
N ILE A 8 7.29 -9.02 4.70
CA ILE A 8 8.49 -9.04 3.84
C ILE A 8 8.56 -10.38 3.13
N ASN A 9 8.80 -10.35 1.82
CA ASN A 9 8.95 -11.55 0.98
C ASN A 9 7.74 -12.51 1.05
N GLY A 10 6.53 -11.98 1.16
CA GLY A 10 5.31 -12.79 1.24
C GLY A 10 4.97 -13.33 2.63
N GLU A 11 5.74 -12.99 3.66
CA GLU A 11 5.58 -13.52 5.02
C GLU A 11 5.52 -12.41 6.07
N TRP A 12 4.83 -12.70 7.19
CA TRP A 12 4.81 -11.86 8.37
C TRP A 12 5.98 -12.18 9.28
N VAL A 13 7.02 -11.34 9.27
CA VAL A 13 8.26 -11.52 10.04
C VAL A 13 8.30 -10.62 11.26
N SER A 14 8.93 -11.10 12.33
CA SER A 14 9.19 -10.29 13.51
C SER A 14 10.32 -9.29 13.25
N PRO A 15 10.25 -8.06 13.81
CA PRO A 15 11.35 -7.10 13.72
C PRO A 15 12.62 -7.65 14.36
N VAL A 16 13.77 -7.17 13.87
CA VAL A 16 15.09 -7.51 14.44
C VAL A 16 15.23 -6.91 15.85
N LYS A 17 14.62 -5.75 16.09
CA LYS A 17 14.58 -5.09 17.40
C LYS A 17 13.14 -4.90 17.83
N ASP A 18 12.86 -5.13 19.13
CA ASP A 18 11.53 -4.89 19.71
C ASP A 18 11.44 -3.46 20.25
N GLU A 19 11.46 -2.50 19.33
CA GLU A 19 11.25 -1.09 19.63
C GLU A 19 9.85 -0.69 19.20
N LYS A 20 9.06 -0.09 20.09
CA LYS A 20 7.64 0.23 19.87
C LYS A 20 7.38 1.70 20.05
N ILE A 21 6.40 2.16 19.26
CA ILE A 21 5.80 3.49 19.44
C ILE A 21 4.28 3.34 19.55
N ASP A 22 3.68 4.25 20.30
CA ASP A 22 2.23 4.33 20.42
C ASP A 22 1.63 5.02 19.20
N VAL A 23 0.47 4.52 18.76
CA VAL A 23 -0.38 5.17 17.78
C VAL A 23 -1.46 5.94 18.54
N ILE A 24 -1.48 7.24 18.39
CA ILE A 24 -2.35 8.15 19.14
C ILE A 24 -3.46 8.66 18.22
N ASN A 25 -4.70 8.62 18.70
CA ASN A 25 -5.82 9.31 18.06
C ASN A 25 -5.73 10.81 18.35
N PRO A 26 -5.51 11.68 17.36
CA PRO A 26 -5.34 13.11 17.60
C PRO A 26 -6.64 13.83 17.98
N SER A 27 -7.82 13.18 17.92
CA SER A 27 -9.08 13.81 18.29
C SER A 27 -9.35 13.79 19.80
N ASP A 28 -8.78 12.83 20.53
CA ASP A 28 -9.00 12.62 21.97
C ASP A 28 -7.72 12.24 22.74
N GLU A 29 -6.57 12.22 22.05
CA GLU A 29 -5.25 11.88 22.57
C GLU A 29 -5.16 10.45 23.15
N SER A 30 -6.13 9.58 22.86
CA SER A 30 -6.10 8.21 23.32
C SER A 30 -5.10 7.35 22.52
N VAL A 31 -4.44 6.41 23.21
CA VAL A 31 -3.61 5.38 22.56
C VAL A 31 -4.52 4.32 21.94
N ILE A 32 -4.54 4.24 20.60
CA ILE A 32 -5.36 3.28 19.85
C ILE A 32 -4.63 2.01 19.48
N GLY A 33 -3.32 1.95 19.69
CA GLY A 33 -2.52 0.80 19.41
C GLY A 33 -1.03 1.06 19.55
N THR A 34 -0.24 0.03 19.24
CA THR A 34 1.22 0.12 19.18
C THR A 34 1.71 -0.47 17.86
N LEU A 35 2.82 0.05 17.36
CA LEU A 35 3.52 -0.53 16.21
C LEU A 35 5.00 -0.70 16.53
N ASN A 36 5.65 -1.66 15.90
CA ASN A 36 7.09 -1.83 15.97
C ASN A 36 7.80 -0.92 14.97
N VAL A 37 8.91 -0.33 15.40
CA VAL A 37 9.79 0.47 14.54
C VAL A 37 10.79 -0.45 13.84
N GLY A 38 10.98 -0.27 12.54
CA GLY A 38 11.96 -1.04 11.77
C GLY A 38 13.39 -0.56 12.03
N SER A 39 14.29 -1.50 12.23
CA SER A 39 15.73 -1.24 12.27
C SER A 39 16.30 -1.13 10.85
N GLN A 40 17.55 -0.66 10.73
CA GLN A 40 18.27 -0.66 9.45
C GLN A 40 18.31 -2.06 8.82
N GLN A 41 18.49 -3.11 9.62
CA GLN A 41 18.52 -4.48 9.12
C GLN A 41 17.15 -4.93 8.56
N ASP A 42 16.04 -4.50 9.16
CA ASP A 42 14.70 -4.79 8.62
C ASP A 42 14.49 -4.11 7.27
N ILE A 43 14.98 -2.88 7.11
CA ILE A 43 14.95 -2.14 5.84
C ILE A 43 15.80 -2.86 4.79
N ASP A 44 17.02 -3.25 5.13
CA ASP A 44 17.93 -3.95 4.22
C ASP A 44 17.33 -5.28 3.74
N ASN A 45 16.73 -6.05 4.66
CA ASN A 45 16.03 -7.29 4.34
C ASN A 45 14.84 -7.06 3.39
N ALA A 46 14.05 -6.00 3.62
CA ALA A 46 12.93 -5.66 2.75
C ALA A 46 13.38 -5.23 1.35
N VAL A 47 14.45 -4.43 1.27
CA VAL A 47 15.05 -3.98 0.00
C VAL A 47 15.60 -5.17 -0.80
N GLU A 48 16.29 -6.10 -0.15
CA GLU A 48 16.83 -7.29 -0.82
C GLU A 48 15.71 -8.20 -1.35
N ALA A 49 14.66 -8.40 -0.56
CA ALA A 49 13.47 -9.12 -1.00
C ALA A 49 12.81 -8.47 -2.22
N ALA A 50 12.69 -7.13 -2.21
CA ALA A 50 12.13 -6.37 -3.32
C ALA A 50 12.99 -6.48 -4.60
N LYS A 51 14.33 -6.37 -4.48
CA LYS A 51 15.26 -6.55 -5.60
C LYS A 51 15.15 -7.95 -6.21
N THR A 52 15.07 -8.98 -5.37
CA THR A 52 14.89 -10.37 -5.82
C THR A 52 13.59 -10.53 -6.59
N ALA A 53 12.48 -10.05 -6.04
CA ALA A 53 11.17 -10.10 -6.67
C ALA A 53 11.12 -9.30 -7.99
N PHE A 54 11.83 -8.17 -8.08
CA PHE A 54 11.87 -7.32 -9.28
C PHE A 54 12.41 -8.07 -10.49
N SER A 55 13.32 -9.00 -10.33
CA SER A 55 13.92 -9.79 -11.42
C SER A 55 12.87 -10.55 -12.27
N THR A 56 11.77 -10.97 -11.64
CA THR A 56 10.63 -11.63 -12.30
C THR A 56 9.51 -10.65 -12.63
N TYR A 57 9.17 -9.77 -11.69
CA TYR A 57 8.09 -8.80 -11.85
C TYR A 57 8.33 -7.82 -13.02
N ALA A 58 9.57 -7.41 -13.24
CA ALA A 58 9.93 -6.52 -14.34
C ALA A 58 9.58 -7.09 -15.73
N ARG A 59 9.44 -8.42 -15.85
CA ARG A 59 9.12 -9.11 -17.09
C ARG A 59 7.63 -9.45 -17.24
N THR A 60 6.79 -9.02 -16.31
CA THR A 60 5.33 -9.19 -16.44
C THR A 60 4.77 -8.37 -17.59
N SER A 61 3.77 -8.92 -18.27
CA SER A 61 3.06 -8.20 -19.33
C SER A 61 2.19 -7.07 -18.76
N VAL A 62 1.76 -6.17 -19.65
CA VAL A 62 0.79 -5.12 -19.30
C VAL A 62 -0.50 -5.74 -18.77
N ASP A 63 -1.01 -6.79 -19.40
CA ASP A 63 -2.24 -7.49 -18.99
C ASP A 63 -2.12 -8.06 -17.58
N GLN A 64 -1.00 -8.71 -17.25
CA GLN A 64 -0.74 -9.22 -15.90
C GLN A 64 -0.73 -8.10 -14.85
N ARG A 65 -0.17 -6.94 -15.18
CA ARG A 65 -0.16 -5.76 -14.28
C ARG A 65 -1.56 -5.15 -14.15
N LEU A 66 -2.33 -5.12 -15.23
CA LEU A 66 -3.73 -4.67 -15.21
C LEU A 66 -4.60 -5.58 -14.34
N ASP A 67 -4.45 -6.90 -14.47
CA ASP A 67 -5.18 -7.87 -13.65
C ASP A 67 -4.85 -7.70 -12.17
N LEU A 68 -3.56 -7.51 -11.84
CA LEU A 68 -3.13 -7.24 -10.47
C LEU A 68 -3.75 -5.93 -9.93
N LEU A 69 -3.73 -4.84 -10.69
CA LEU A 69 -4.34 -3.57 -10.27
C LEU A 69 -5.86 -3.68 -10.10
N LYS A 70 -6.54 -4.44 -10.97
CA LYS A 70 -7.98 -4.70 -10.88
C LYS A 70 -8.30 -5.49 -9.61
N GLU A 71 -7.46 -6.49 -9.28
CA GLU A 71 -7.64 -7.28 -8.05
C GLU A 71 -7.37 -6.44 -6.80
N ILE A 72 -6.30 -5.63 -6.77
CA ILE A 72 -6.03 -4.68 -5.67
C ILE A 72 -7.24 -3.76 -5.46
N ARG A 73 -7.82 -3.23 -6.54
CA ARG A 73 -9.02 -2.39 -6.45
C ARG A 73 -10.22 -3.15 -5.86
N ASN A 74 -10.41 -4.42 -6.22
CA ASN A 74 -11.49 -5.23 -5.69
C ASN A 74 -11.30 -5.49 -4.19
N GLN A 75 -10.09 -5.85 -3.77
CA GLN A 75 -9.77 -6.04 -2.36
C GLN A 75 -9.91 -4.74 -1.55
N PHE A 76 -9.52 -3.61 -2.12
CA PHE A 76 -9.73 -2.30 -1.49
C PHE A 76 -11.22 -2.01 -1.29
N LYS A 77 -12.08 -2.29 -2.30
CA LYS A 77 -13.53 -2.13 -2.18
C LYS A 77 -14.12 -3.00 -1.08
N ASN A 78 -13.71 -4.27 -1.03
CA ASN A 78 -14.21 -5.22 -0.04
C ASN A 78 -13.85 -4.81 1.40
N ARG A 79 -12.74 -4.09 1.56
CA ARG A 79 -12.23 -3.62 2.85
C ARG A 79 -12.39 -2.10 3.03
N PHE A 80 -13.25 -1.46 2.26
CA PHE A 80 -13.40 0.00 2.27
C PHE A 80 -13.70 0.56 3.67
N GLU A 81 -14.57 -0.10 4.42
CA GLU A 81 -14.93 0.31 5.78
C GLU A 81 -13.76 0.19 6.76
N ASP A 82 -12.88 -0.80 6.59
CA ASP A 82 -11.66 -0.93 7.40
C ASP A 82 -10.76 0.31 7.22
N PHE A 83 -10.63 0.81 5.97
CA PHE A 83 -9.88 2.04 5.70
C PHE A 83 -10.55 3.27 6.31
N VAL A 84 -11.87 3.39 6.22
CA VAL A 84 -12.63 4.49 6.83
C VAL A 84 -12.41 4.51 8.34
N GLU A 85 -12.50 3.36 8.99
CA GLU A 85 -12.28 3.23 10.44
C GLU A 85 -10.84 3.58 10.84
N ALA A 86 -9.85 3.04 10.14
CA ALA A 86 -8.44 3.29 10.40
C ALA A 86 -8.12 4.80 10.25
N ILE A 87 -8.51 5.41 9.14
CA ILE A 87 -8.30 6.85 8.88
C ILE A 87 -8.98 7.70 9.97
N THR A 88 -10.20 7.35 10.34
CA THR A 88 -10.93 8.09 11.39
C THR A 88 -10.18 8.07 12.71
N LYS A 89 -9.65 6.91 13.11
CA LYS A 89 -8.94 6.74 14.38
C LYS A 89 -7.52 7.33 14.36
N GLU A 90 -6.78 7.09 13.28
CA GLU A 90 -5.37 7.49 13.20
C GLU A 90 -5.18 8.98 12.88
N MET A 91 -6.11 9.58 12.15
CA MET A 91 -6.07 11.00 11.77
C MET A 91 -7.01 11.87 12.60
N GLY A 92 -7.85 11.30 13.46
CA GLY A 92 -8.87 12.05 14.19
C GLY A 92 -9.90 12.72 13.29
N SER A 93 -10.06 12.22 12.07
CA SER A 93 -10.89 12.84 11.03
C SER A 93 -12.37 12.52 11.25
N PRO A 94 -13.30 13.47 10.99
CA PRO A 94 -14.72 13.15 11.00
C PRO A 94 -15.05 12.00 10.04
N VAL A 95 -15.85 11.02 10.46
CA VAL A 95 -16.21 9.81 9.69
C VAL A 95 -16.71 10.16 8.28
N LYS A 96 -17.50 11.23 8.14
CA LYS A 96 -18.01 11.69 6.84
C LYS A 96 -16.87 12.09 5.89
N LEU A 97 -15.82 12.74 6.39
CA LEU A 97 -14.65 13.13 5.61
C LEU A 97 -13.78 11.91 5.29
N SER A 98 -13.53 11.04 6.27
CA SER A 98 -12.79 9.79 6.07
C SER A 98 -13.41 8.93 4.97
N ARG A 99 -14.74 8.79 4.97
CA ARG A 99 -15.48 8.01 3.99
C ARG A 99 -15.57 8.70 2.63
N GLY A 100 -16.03 9.95 2.59
CA GLY A 100 -16.42 10.64 1.36
C GLY A 100 -15.24 11.20 0.57
N ALA A 101 -14.11 11.42 1.23
CA ALA A 101 -12.92 11.98 0.60
C ALA A 101 -11.71 11.06 0.77
N GLN A 102 -11.22 10.86 1.98
CA GLN A 102 -9.90 10.26 2.21
C GLN A 102 -9.81 8.80 1.75
N ALA A 103 -10.71 7.92 2.19
CA ALA A 103 -10.75 6.54 1.70
C ALA A 103 -11.16 6.45 0.23
N ALA A 104 -12.09 7.31 -0.21
CA ALA A 104 -12.56 7.33 -1.61
C ALA A 104 -11.45 7.70 -2.61
N VAL A 105 -10.49 8.55 -2.22
CA VAL A 105 -9.33 8.91 -3.06
C VAL A 105 -8.52 7.68 -3.46
N GLY A 106 -8.34 6.71 -2.57
CA GLY A 106 -7.65 5.44 -2.87
C GLY A 106 -8.28 4.69 -4.05
N LEU A 107 -9.61 4.57 -4.06
CA LEU A 107 -10.34 3.97 -5.19
C LEU A 107 -10.20 4.80 -6.48
N GLY A 108 -10.22 6.13 -6.35
CA GLY A 108 -10.02 7.05 -7.47
C GLY A 108 -8.65 6.88 -8.11
N HIS A 109 -7.60 6.79 -7.30
CA HIS A 109 -6.23 6.57 -7.78
C HIS A 109 -6.06 5.22 -8.46
N LEU A 110 -6.60 4.14 -7.89
CA LEU A 110 -6.57 2.82 -8.52
C LEU A 110 -7.30 2.80 -9.86
N LYS A 111 -8.47 3.46 -9.96
CA LYS A 111 -9.19 3.61 -11.22
C LYS A 111 -8.36 4.36 -12.27
N THR A 112 -7.71 5.46 -11.87
CA THR A 112 -6.86 6.26 -12.74
C THR A 112 -5.63 5.46 -13.19
N ALA A 113 -4.96 4.75 -12.27
CA ALA A 113 -3.79 3.93 -12.60
C ALA A 113 -4.13 2.84 -13.63
N ILE A 114 -5.27 2.15 -13.48
CA ILE A 114 -5.74 1.15 -14.44
C ILE A 114 -5.95 1.79 -15.82
N ARG A 115 -6.70 2.89 -15.89
CA ARG A 115 -6.96 3.59 -17.16
C ARG A 115 -5.67 4.06 -17.83
N VAL A 116 -4.77 4.67 -17.07
CA VAL A 116 -3.49 5.15 -17.61
C VAL A 116 -2.66 3.99 -18.15
N LEU A 117 -2.62 2.85 -17.45
CA LEU A 117 -1.88 1.67 -17.91
C LEU A 117 -2.52 1.05 -19.17
N GLU A 118 -3.86 1.06 -19.30
CA GLU A 118 -4.57 0.58 -20.50
C GLU A 118 -4.27 1.44 -21.74
N GLU A 119 -4.10 2.74 -21.55
CA GLU A 119 -3.87 3.71 -22.63
C GLU A 119 -2.38 3.94 -22.96
N HIS A 120 -1.47 3.55 -22.04
CA HIS A 120 -0.05 3.87 -22.16
C HIS A 120 0.65 3.02 -23.20
N LYS A 121 1.36 3.71 -24.12
CA LYS A 121 2.26 3.07 -25.08
C LYS A 121 3.68 3.08 -24.52
N PHE A 122 4.26 1.91 -24.33
CA PHE A 122 5.64 1.75 -23.83
C PHE A 122 6.68 1.95 -24.92
N GLU A 123 6.28 1.81 -26.19
CA GLU A 123 7.16 1.93 -27.35
C GLU A 123 6.58 2.95 -28.33
N TYR A 124 7.44 3.81 -28.83
CA TYR A 124 7.08 4.82 -29.81
C TYR A 124 8.05 4.73 -31.00
N PRO A 125 7.55 4.72 -32.24
CA PRO A 125 8.42 4.76 -33.40
C PRO A 125 9.18 6.09 -33.43
N PHE A 126 10.49 6.00 -33.62
CA PHE A 126 11.36 7.15 -33.80
C PHE A 126 12.09 7.03 -35.12
N ASN A 127 11.85 7.97 -36.06
CA ASN A 127 12.45 7.98 -37.41
C ASN A 127 12.37 6.63 -38.18
N GLY A 128 11.24 5.91 -38.03
CA GLY A 128 11.04 4.60 -38.66
C GLY A 128 11.66 3.40 -37.94
N TYR A 129 12.22 3.61 -36.75
CA TYR A 129 12.70 2.55 -35.84
C TYR A 129 11.78 2.47 -34.60
N THR A 130 11.56 1.25 -34.13
CA THR A 130 10.87 0.94 -32.84
C THR A 130 11.88 0.48 -31.82
#